data_7cb28d0daec6c747d59df130cb93761a
#
_entry.id   7cb28d0daec6c747d59df130cb93761a
#
_cell.length_a   1.000
_cell.length_b   1.000
_cell.length_c   1.000
_cell.angle_alpha   90.00
_cell.angle_beta   90.00
_cell.angle_gamma   90.00
#
_symmetry.space_group_name_H-M   'P 1'
#
loop_
_entity.id
_entity.type
_entity.pdbx_description
1 polymer ?
#
loop_
_entity_poly.entity_id
_entity_poly.type
_entity_poly.pdbx_seq_one_letter_code
_entity_poly.pdbx_strand_id
1 'polypeptide(L)'
;MCIRDRYFRENFEEYVKDTVEDELADAAIRLLDLAGANNLNLNRFCLQHVVTPKKSFTENIYAIVKDLVNYKYSQEEQINYALHQIRRLSEILKINLLWHIEQKMYYNEGRENKHGKEY
;
A
#
# COMPACT_ATOMS: atom_id res chain seq x y z
N MET A 1 -15.04 -16.29 -16.74
CA MET A 1 -14.37 -16.41 -15.43
C MET A 1 -14.36 -17.86 -14.98
N CYS A 2 -13.21 -18.41 -14.64
CA CYS A 2 -13.15 -19.78 -14.19
C CYS A 2 -13.66 -19.90 -12.74
N ILE A 3 -13.95 -21.14 -12.32
CA ILE A 3 -14.49 -21.39 -10.99
C ILE A 3 -13.54 -20.90 -9.90
N ARG A 4 -12.23 -21.12 -10.11
CA ARG A 4 -11.21 -20.68 -9.15
C ARG A 4 -11.24 -19.19 -8.94
N ASP A 5 -11.35 -18.41 -10.03
CA ASP A 5 -11.35 -16.95 -9.95
C ASP A 5 -12.60 -16.43 -9.25
N ARG A 6 -13.74 -17.07 -9.51
CA ARG A 6 -14.98 -16.70 -8.84
C ARG A 6 -14.90 -16.98 -7.35
N TYR A 7 -14.37 -18.12 -6.98
CA TYR A 7 -14.21 -18.51 -5.58
C TYR A 7 -13.27 -17.54 -4.85
N PHE A 8 -12.16 -17.19 -5.50
CA PHE A 8 -11.24 -16.21 -4.96
C PHE A 8 -11.93 -14.87 -4.72
N ARG A 9 -12.66 -14.38 -5.71
CA ARG A 9 -13.33 -13.08 -5.60
C ARG A 9 -14.32 -13.06 -4.44
N GLU A 10 -15.13 -14.09 -4.33
CA GLU A 10 -16.13 -14.16 -3.27
C GLU A 10 -15.47 -14.15 -1.89
N ASN A 11 -14.41 -14.93 -1.72
CA ASN A 11 -13.68 -14.96 -0.45
C ASN A 11 -13.00 -13.65 -0.16
N PHE A 12 -12.38 -13.03 -1.17
CA PHE A 12 -11.73 -11.74 -0.99
C PHE A 12 -12.74 -10.68 -0.56
N GLU A 13 -13.88 -10.62 -1.24
CA GLU A 13 -14.89 -9.61 -0.92
C GLU A 13 -15.50 -9.83 0.46
N GLU A 14 -15.63 -11.06 0.89
CA GLU A 14 -16.20 -11.37 2.20
C GLU A 14 -15.23 -11.13 3.35
N TYR A 15 -13.97 -11.53 3.20
CA TYR A 15 -13.04 -11.60 4.34
C TYR A 15 -11.91 -10.59 4.31
N VAL A 16 -11.56 -10.06 3.14
CA VAL A 16 -10.37 -9.22 3.01
C VAL A 16 -10.70 -7.79 2.61
N LYS A 17 -11.63 -7.61 1.70
CA LYS A 17 -11.93 -6.29 1.14
C LYS A 17 -12.33 -5.30 2.24
N ASP A 18 -11.77 -4.09 2.13
CA ASP A 18 -12.06 -2.98 3.03
C ASP A 18 -11.62 -3.19 4.49
N THR A 19 -10.79 -4.18 4.74
CA THR A 19 -10.13 -4.30 6.04
C THR A 19 -8.96 -3.31 6.12
N VAL A 20 -8.45 -3.08 7.33
CA VAL A 20 -7.26 -2.23 7.52
C VAL A 20 -6.09 -2.77 6.70
N GLU A 21 -5.92 -4.09 6.68
CA GLU A 21 -4.87 -4.75 5.93
C GLU A 21 -4.99 -4.46 4.44
N ASP A 22 -6.20 -4.56 3.91
CA ASP A 22 -6.48 -4.29 2.50
C ASP A 22 -6.23 -2.83 2.16
N GLU A 23 -6.63 -1.92 3.03
CA GLU A 23 -6.43 -0.49 2.80
C GLU A 23 -4.95 -0.10 2.83
N LEU A 24 -4.16 -0.69 3.73
CA LEU A 24 -2.71 -0.45 3.75
C LEU A 24 -2.06 -0.99 2.48
N ALA A 25 -2.48 -2.15 2.02
CA ALA A 25 -1.98 -2.72 0.78
C ALA A 25 -2.33 -1.84 -0.41
N ASP A 26 -3.55 -1.31 -0.45
CA ASP A 26 -3.97 -0.42 -1.52
C ASP A 26 -3.13 0.85 -1.56
N ALA A 27 -2.88 1.44 -0.40
CA ALA A 27 -2.03 2.63 -0.30
C ALA A 27 -0.62 2.34 -0.83
N ALA A 28 -0.05 1.21 -0.44
CA ALA A 28 1.28 0.82 -0.91
C ALA A 28 1.31 0.64 -2.43
N ILE A 29 0.30 -0.02 -2.99
CA ILE A 29 0.20 -0.24 -4.44
C ILE A 29 0.14 1.11 -5.17
N ARG A 30 -0.67 2.04 -4.70
CA ARG A 30 -0.79 3.35 -5.33
C ARG A 30 0.53 4.12 -5.31
N LEU A 31 1.27 4.03 -4.20
CA LEU A 31 2.58 4.67 -4.10
C LEU A 31 3.59 4.02 -5.04
N LEU A 32 3.57 2.70 -5.15
CA LEU A 32 4.44 1.97 -6.06
C LEU A 32 4.13 2.30 -7.51
N ASP A 33 2.85 2.42 -7.87
CA ASP A 33 2.43 2.80 -9.22
C ASP A 33 2.90 4.21 -9.55
N LEU A 34 2.78 5.12 -8.62
CA LEU A 34 3.24 6.49 -8.82
C LEU A 34 4.77 6.54 -9.00
N ALA A 35 5.49 5.79 -8.19
CA ALA A 35 6.94 5.71 -8.31
C ALA A 35 7.35 5.16 -9.67
N GLY A 36 6.66 4.11 -10.14
CA GLY A 36 6.92 3.54 -11.45
C GLY A 36 6.63 4.51 -12.58
N ALA A 37 5.51 5.22 -12.50
CA ALA A 37 5.12 6.19 -13.52
C ALA A 37 6.13 7.34 -13.64
N ASN A 38 6.77 7.71 -12.55
CA ASN A 38 7.73 8.81 -12.50
C ASN A 38 9.18 8.35 -12.50
N ASN A 39 9.43 7.06 -12.70
CA ASN A 39 10.77 6.47 -12.77
C ASN A 39 11.61 6.77 -11.52
N LEU A 40 11.00 6.69 -10.35
CA LEU A 40 11.68 6.97 -9.10
C LEU A 40 12.45 5.75 -8.60
N ASN A 41 13.60 6.01 -7.98
CA ASN A 41 14.44 4.93 -7.43
C ASN A 41 14.08 4.71 -5.97
N LEU A 42 13.40 3.60 -5.69
CA LEU A 42 12.96 3.28 -4.33
C LEU A 42 14.05 2.69 -3.46
N ASN A 43 15.25 2.46 -4.02
CA ASN A 43 16.38 1.92 -3.28
C ASN A 43 17.41 2.98 -2.88
N ARG A 44 17.18 4.23 -3.30
CA ARG A 44 18.14 5.30 -3.05
C ARG A 44 18.19 5.74 -1.59
N PHE A 45 17.05 5.75 -0.93
CA PHE A 45 16.98 6.22 0.45
C PHE A 45 16.83 5.03 1.37
N CYS A 46 17.80 4.89 2.26
CA CYS A 46 17.89 3.76 3.14
C CYS A 46 16.94 3.91 4.33
N LEU A 47 16.54 2.79 4.90
CA LEU A 47 15.64 2.68 6.06
C LEU A 47 16.14 3.31 7.34
N GLN A 48 17.26 3.99 7.31
CA GLN A 48 17.88 4.53 8.52
C GLN A 48 17.12 5.70 9.12
N HIS A 49 16.17 6.25 8.42
CA HIS A 49 15.23 7.12 9.07
C HIS A 49 14.24 6.24 9.81
N VAL A 50 14.67 5.82 10.98
CA VAL A 50 13.82 5.02 11.82
C VAL A 50 12.64 5.89 12.21
N VAL A 51 11.51 5.60 11.60
CA VAL A 51 10.27 6.20 12.04
C VAL A 51 9.95 5.57 13.38
N THR A 52 10.00 6.36 14.43
CA THR A 52 9.58 5.91 15.73
C THR A 52 8.09 5.61 15.68
N PRO A 53 7.67 4.38 16.00
CA PRO A 53 6.25 4.04 15.97
C PRO A 53 5.47 4.97 16.89
N LYS A 54 4.36 5.47 16.40
CA LYS A 54 3.46 6.29 17.21
C LYS A 54 2.55 5.38 18.03
N LYS A 55 1.91 5.96 19.05
CA LYS A 55 1.09 5.19 19.98
C LYS A 55 -0.20 4.69 19.36
N SER A 56 -0.79 5.42 18.42
CA SER A 56 -2.07 5.05 17.83
C SER A 56 -1.95 4.88 16.33
N PHE A 57 -2.89 4.13 15.76
CA PHE A 57 -2.99 3.96 14.32
C PHE A 57 -3.16 5.33 13.63
N THR A 58 -4.03 6.16 14.17
CA THR A 58 -4.29 7.49 13.60
C THR A 58 -3.04 8.36 13.56
N GLU A 59 -2.25 8.32 14.62
CA GLU A 59 -1.00 9.09 14.66
C GLU A 59 0.00 8.57 13.63
N ASN A 60 0.06 7.26 13.43
CA ASN A 60 0.94 6.68 12.42
C ASN A 60 0.51 7.10 11.01
N ILE A 61 -0.77 7.08 10.74
CA ILE A 61 -1.31 7.50 9.43
C ILE A 61 -1.04 8.99 9.22
N TYR A 62 -1.24 9.81 10.25
CA TYR A 62 -0.95 11.24 10.17
C TYR A 62 0.52 11.49 9.82
N ALA A 63 1.44 10.75 10.44
CA ALA A 63 2.86 10.89 10.15
C ALA A 63 3.18 10.55 8.70
N ILE A 64 2.55 9.51 8.16
CA ILE A 64 2.73 9.13 6.75
C ILE A 64 2.23 10.26 5.83
N VAL A 65 1.05 10.76 6.07
CA VAL A 65 0.48 11.85 5.26
C VAL A 65 1.34 13.09 5.34
N LYS A 66 1.83 13.43 6.54
CA LYS A 66 2.69 14.59 6.74
C LYS A 66 3.96 14.51 5.89
N ASP A 67 4.58 13.34 5.84
CA ASP A 67 5.79 13.17 5.03
C ASP A 67 5.47 13.23 3.54
N LEU A 68 4.32 12.70 3.13
CA LEU A 68 3.91 12.72 1.73
C LEU A 68 3.66 14.13 1.20
N VAL A 69 3.25 15.06 2.05
CA VAL A 69 2.97 16.44 1.64
C VAL A 69 4.09 17.40 2.01
N ASN A 70 5.18 16.91 2.54
CA ASN A 70 6.30 17.76 2.95
C ASN A 70 7.09 18.25 1.74
N TYR A 71 6.90 19.50 1.37
CA TYR A 71 7.53 20.07 0.19
C TYR A 71 9.06 20.16 0.26
N LYS A 72 9.64 19.95 1.43
CA LYS A 72 11.10 19.94 1.60
C LYS A 72 11.72 18.64 1.08
N TYR A 73 10.90 17.61 0.93
CA TYR A 73 11.36 16.33 0.38
C TYR A 73 11.06 16.28 -1.10
N SER A 74 11.94 15.63 -1.86
CA SER A 74 11.64 15.28 -3.25
C SER A 74 10.52 14.25 -3.26
N GLN A 75 9.87 14.10 -4.41
CA GLN A 75 8.83 13.08 -4.55
C GLN A 75 9.38 11.68 -4.25
N GLU A 76 10.60 11.41 -4.70
CA GLU A 76 11.26 10.14 -4.45
C GLU A 76 11.43 9.90 -2.95
N GLU A 77 11.87 10.91 -2.20
CA GLU A 77 11.98 10.79 -0.76
C GLU A 77 10.63 10.60 -0.08
N GLN A 78 9.63 11.37 -0.51
CA GLN A 78 8.28 11.28 0.04
C GLN A 78 7.72 9.87 -0.08
N ILE A 79 7.83 9.29 -1.25
CA ILE A 79 7.29 7.96 -1.51
C ILE A 79 8.09 6.89 -0.76
N ASN A 80 9.43 7.01 -0.77
CA ASN A 80 10.27 6.06 -0.04
C ASN A 80 9.94 6.06 1.45
N TYR A 81 9.84 7.24 2.05
CA TYR A 81 9.55 7.34 3.49
C TYR A 81 8.15 6.81 3.80
N ALA A 82 7.18 7.12 2.96
CA ALA A 82 5.82 6.65 3.17
C ALA A 82 5.75 5.12 3.09
N LEU A 83 6.42 4.51 2.11
CA LEU A 83 6.45 3.06 1.98
C LEU A 83 7.10 2.40 3.18
N HIS A 84 8.19 2.97 3.68
CA HIS A 84 8.85 2.44 4.86
C HIS A 84 7.97 2.54 6.10
N GLN A 85 7.24 3.63 6.23
CA GLN A 85 6.33 3.81 7.34
C GLN A 85 5.16 2.83 7.27
N ILE A 86 4.61 2.60 6.08
CA ILE A 86 3.55 1.61 5.89
C ILE A 86 4.06 0.22 6.26
N ARG A 87 5.26 -0.12 5.80
CA ARG A 87 5.86 -1.41 6.13
C ARG A 87 6.05 -1.56 7.63
N ARG A 88 6.56 -0.52 8.29
CA ARG A 88 6.78 -0.56 9.73
C ARG A 88 5.46 -0.70 10.49
N LEU A 89 4.45 0.04 10.08
CA LEU A 89 3.12 -0.06 10.69
C LEU A 89 2.56 -1.47 10.52
N SER A 90 2.73 -2.06 9.34
CA SER A 90 2.30 -3.44 9.10
C SER A 90 2.98 -4.42 10.04
N GLU A 91 4.28 -4.25 10.27
CA GLU A 91 5.01 -5.11 11.19
C GLU A 91 4.47 -4.98 12.61
N ILE A 92 4.19 -3.76 13.05
CA ILE A 92 3.64 -3.51 14.39
C ILE A 92 2.28 -4.16 14.55
N LEU A 93 1.45 -4.07 13.52
CA LEU A 93 0.10 -4.66 13.54
C LEU A 93 0.08 -6.15 13.21
N LYS A 94 1.26 -6.74 12.94
CA LYS A 94 1.39 -8.15 12.59
C LYS A 94 0.63 -8.50 11.32
N ILE A 95 0.67 -7.61 10.34
CA ILE A 95 0.03 -7.78 9.04
C ILE A 95 1.09 -8.27 8.05
N ASN A 96 0.75 -9.29 7.26
CA ASN A 96 1.60 -9.71 6.16
C ASN A 96 1.28 -8.82 4.95
N LEU A 97 1.97 -7.68 4.87
CA LEU A 97 1.70 -6.67 3.86
C LEU A 97 1.90 -7.21 2.44
N LEU A 98 2.96 -7.96 2.22
CA LEU A 98 3.25 -8.49 0.88
C LEU A 98 2.13 -9.41 0.40
N TRP A 99 1.63 -10.28 1.26
CA TRP A 99 0.52 -11.16 0.92
C TRP A 99 -0.71 -10.34 0.53
N HIS A 100 -1.03 -9.31 1.31
CA HIS A 100 -2.18 -8.45 1.03
C HIS A 100 -2.01 -7.66 -0.26
N ILE A 101 -0.80 -7.20 -0.55
CA ILE A 101 -0.51 -6.53 -1.82
C ILE A 101 -0.78 -7.48 -2.99
N GLU A 102 -0.29 -8.71 -2.91
CA GLU A 102 -0.50 -9.71 -3.96
C GLU A 102 -1.98 -10.04 -4.15
N GLN A 103 -2.71 -10.20 -3.06
CA GLN A 103 -4.15 -10.48 -3.14
C GLN A 103 -4.91 -9.30 -3.75
N LYS A 104 -4.56 -8.09 -3.35
CA LYS A 104 -5.22 -6.90 -3.87
C LYS A 104 -4.95 -6.71 -5.36
N MET A 105 -3.72 -6.94 -5.79
CA MET A 105 -3.37 -6.84 -7.20
C MET A 105 -4.14 -7.86 -8.04
N TYR A 106 -4.23 -9.08 -7.55
CA TYR A 106 -4.98 -10.12 -8.23
C TYR A 106 -6.47 -9.74 -8.34
N TYR A 107 -7.03 -9.23 -7.27
CA TYR A 107 -8.42 -8.79 -7.26
C TYR A 107 -8.64 -7.62 -8.22
N ASN A 108 -7.74 -6.65 -8.23
CA ASN A 108 -7.84 -5.47 -9.09
C ASN A 108 -7.76 -5.85 -10.58
N GLU A 109 -6.93 -6.81 -10.94
CA GLU A 109 -6.85 -7.30 -12.32
C GLU A 109 -8.20 -7.79 -12.81
N GLY A 110 -8.89 -8.55 -11.99
CA GLY A 110 -10.23 -9.04 -12.33
C GLY A 110 -11.23 -7.91 -12.51
N ARG A 111 -11.12 -6.88 -11.70
CA ARG A 111 -12.01 -5.72 -11.77
C ARG A 111 -11.77 -4.89 -13.03
N GLU A 112 -10.52 -4.68 -13.41
CA GLU A 112 -10.18 -3.89 -14.58
C GLU A 112 -10.80 -4.50 -15.85
N ASN A 113 -10.69 -5.80 -15.98
CA ASN A 113 -11.26 -6.48 -17.12
C ASN A 113 -12.78 -6.32 -17.20
N LYS A 114 -13.39 -6.10 -16.06
CA LYS A 114 -14.85 -6.01 -15.96
C LYS A 114 -15.38 -4.61 -16.18
N HIS A 115 -14.66 -3.62 -15.71
CA HIS A 115 -15.20 -2.26 -15.64
C HIS A 115 -14.50 -1.28 -16.56
N GLY A 116 -13.35 -1.63 -17.10
CA GLY A 116 -12.56 -0.70 -17.90
C GLY A 116 -12.28 0.59 -17.15
N LYS A 117 -12.28 0.53 -15.85
CA LYS A 117 -12.22 1.71 -15.01
C LYS A 117 -10.80 2.06 -14.63
N GLU A 118 -10.45 3.32 -14.78
CA GLU A 118 -9.16 3.83 -14.35
C GLU A 118 -9.29 4.51 -12.99
N TYR A 119 -8.18 4.54 -12.30
CA TYR A 119 -8.10 5.21 -11.02
C TYR A 119 -7.85 6.69 -11.18
#